data_5164bd1f059255fb04ff506f73ca391f
#
_entry.id   5164bd1f059255fb04ff506f73ca391f
#
_cell.length_a   1.000
_cell.length_b   1.000
_cell.length_c   1.000
_cell.angle_alpha   90.00
_cell.angle_beta   90.00
_cell.angle_gamma   90.00
#
_symmetry.space_group_name_H-M   'P 1'
#
loop_
_entity.id
_entity.type
_entity.pdbx_description
1 polymer ?
#
loop_
_entity_poly.entity_id
_entity_poly.type
_entity_poly.pdbx_seq_one_letter_code
_entity_poly.pdbx_strand_id
1 'polypeptide(L)'
;MSDIRIEVFDGDYSNDDVYERVLGYIAQKECVSGYGFTCSPNLSIIEQFKLSEFYSLQKNSQKIWHFCITFACQQDFNWLLPMAVWIAKYFSPGYQVLYGLDMERGGHSYSPTGKYRYPSKSSKGNAPHLHFGVNAFSYRPKASVLTPEIMKDCLKHIQDKLSAMYPNMTVTLQFQGKKG
;
A
#
# COMPACT_ATOMS: atom_id res chain seq x y z
N MET A 1 -10.43 -18.85 12.67
CA MET A 1 -10.83 -18.35 11.35
C MET A 1 -9.66 -17.61 10.75
N SER A 2 -9.34 -17.88 9.50
CA SER A 2 -8.27 -17.17 8.80
C SER A 2 -8.89 -15.89 8.21
N ASP A 3 -8.36 -14.74 8.56
CA ASP A 3 -8.93 -13.46 8.21
C ASP A 3 -8.00 -12.71 7.25
N ILE A 4 -8.59 -12.01 6.29
CA ILE A 4 -7.93 -11.02 5.47
C ILE A 4 -8.40 -9.64 5.96
N ARG A 5 -7.46 -8.75 6.24
CA ARG A 5 -7.78 -7.41 6.73
C ARG A 5 -7.18 -6.36 5.81
N ILE A 6 -8.04 -5.46 5.33
CA ILE A 6 -7.65 -4.26 4.59
C ILE A 6 -7.69 -3.10 5.58
N GLU A 7 -6.57 -2.47 5.83
CA GLU A 7 -6.44 -1.35 6.77
C GLU A 7 -5.94 -0.12 6.02
N VAL A 8 -6.73 0.94 6.06
CA VAL A 8 -6.35 2.25 5.50
C VAL A 8 -5.76 3.07 6.62
N PHE A 9 -4.52 3.55 6.42
CA PHE A 9 -3.86 4.40 7.40
C PHE A 9 -4.37 5.83 7.29
N ASP A 10 -4.89 6.35 8.40
CA ASP A 10 -5.31 7.74 8.54
C ASP A 10 -4.17 8.53 9.18
N GLY A 11 -3.25 9.01 8.35
CA GLY A 11 -2.16 9.90 8.73
C GLY A 11 -2.39 11.31 8.22
N ASP A 12 -1.50 12.23 8.58
CA ASP A 12 -1.42 13.51 7.91
C ASP A 12 -0.73 13.32 6.55
N TYR A 13 -1.54 13.09 5.53
CA TYR A 13 -1.12 12.84 4.16
C TYR A 13 -1.27 14.07 3.26
N SER A 14 -1.35 15.27 3.86
CA SER A 14 -1.41 16.57 3.18
C SER A 14 -0.06 17.29 3.12
N ASN A 15 0.91 16.89 3.95
CA ASN A 15 2.22 17.50 4.06
C ASN A 15 3.08 17.32 2.80
N ASP A 16 4.04 18.21 2.61
CA ASP A 16 4.92 18.18 1.43
C ASP A 16 5.91 17.00 1.43
N ASP A 17 6.24 16.45 2.61
CA ASP A 17 7.13 15.29 2.78
C ASP A 17 6.42 13.93 2.70
N VAL A 18 5.11 13.94 2.46
CA VAL A 18 4.30 12.70 2.53
C VAL A 18 4.74 11.65 1.53
N TYR A 19 5.14 12.05 0.33
CA TYR A 19 5.59 11.12 -0.70
C TYR A 19 6.89 10.44 -0.27
N GLU A 20 7.87 11.21 0.24
CA GLU A 20 9.13 10.68 0.76
C GLU A 20 8.90 9.69 1.90
N ARG A 21 8.02 10.03 2.82
CA ARG A 21 7.73 9.24 4.00
C ARG A 21 7.02 7.94 3.66
N VAL A 22 5.93 8.00 2.89
CA VAL A 22 5.13 6.81 2.55
C VAL A 22 5.83 5.92 1.54
N LEU A 23 6.33 6.51 0.44
CA LEU A 23 7.02 5.73 -0.60
C LEU A 23 8.36 5.20 -0.11
N GLY A 24 9.09 5.99 0.70
CA GLY A 24 10.34 5.55 1.35
C GLY A 24 10.10 4.37 2.31
N TYR A 25 8.99 4.38 3.06
CA TYR A 25 8.62 3.25 3.90
C TYR A 25 8.32 1.99 3.09
N ILE A 26 7.54 2.12 2.00
CA ILE A 26 7.21 0.97 1.13
C ILE A 26 8.46 0.47 0.40
N ALA A 27 9.35 1.35 -0.04
CA ALA A 27 10.59 0.99 -0.73
C ALA A 27 11.58 0.16 0.12
N GLN A 28 11.42 0.14 1.44
CA GLN A 28 12.21 -0.69 2.35
C GLN A 28 11.65 -2.12 2.51
N LYS A 29 10.47 -2.41 1.94
CA LYS A 29 9.86 -3.72 2.01
C LYS A 29 10.49 -4.70 1.01
N GLU A 30 10.17 -5.97 1.17
CA GLU A 30 10.58 -7.01 0.21
C GLU A 30 9.72 -6.91 -1.06
N CYS A 31 10.27 -7.34 -2.18
CA CYS A 31 9.52 -7.43 -3.45
C CYS A 31 8.77 -6.16 -3.85
N VAL A 32 9.44 -5.02 -3.76
CA VAL A 32 8.88 -3.73 -4.17
C VAL A 32 8.71 -3.66 -5.68
N SER A 33 7.54 -3.23 -6.11
CA SER A 33 7.23 -2.96 -7.51
C SER A 33 6.13 -1.90 -7.64
N GLY A 34 5.85 -1.44 -8.86
CA GLY A 34 4.84 -0.42 -9.07
C GLY A 34 4.33 -0.35 -10.49
N TYR A 35 3.24 0.38 -10.66
CA TYR A 35 2.55 0.60 -11.92
C TYR A 35 2.22 2.08 -12.13
N GLY A 36 2.02 2.46 -13.37
CA GLY A 36 1.70 3.85 -13.74
C GLY A 36 2.91 4.78 -13.79
N PHE A 37 4.12 4.21 -13.84
CA PHE A 37 5.37 4.95 -13.95
C PHE A 37 5.91 4.92 -15.38
N THR A 38 6.61 5.99 -15.74
CA THR A 38 7.41 6.03 -16.96
C THR A 38 8.83 5.52 -16.67
N CYS A 39 9.40 4.77 -17.58
CA CYS A 39 10.81 4.38 -17.53
C CYS A 39 11.69 5.59 -17.90
N SER A 40 11.70 6.63 -17.08
CA SER A 40 12.57 7.78 -17.28
C SER A 40 13.80 7.67 -16.35
N PRO A 41 15.02 7.65 -16.87
CA PRO A 41 16.22 7.62 -16.03
C PRO A 41 16.40 8.90 -15.20
N ASN A 42 15.69 9.96 -15.54
CA ASN A 42 15.84 11.28 -14.94
C ASN A 42 14.77 11.60 -13.89
N LEU A 43 13.79 10.72 -13.67
CA LEU A 43 12.70 10.96 -12.74
C LEU A 43 12.55 9.79 -11.77
N SER A 44 12.78 10.05 -10.50
CA SER A 44 12.47 9.09 -9.43
C SER A 44 10.96 8.83 -9.31
N ILE A 45 10.60 7.76 -8.63
CA ILE A 45 9.19 7.44 -8.33
C ILE A 45 8.51 8.61 -7.58
N ILE A 46 9.21 9.20 -6.61
CA ILE A 46 8.70 10.34 -5.83
C ILE A 46 8.41 11.54 -6.73
N GLU A 47 9.35 11.88 -7.62
CA GLU A 47 9.17 12.98 -8.57
C GLU A 47 8.00 12.75 -9.52
N GLN A 48 7.79 11.51 -9.96
CA GLN A 48 6.63 11.18 -10.80
C GLN A 48 5.30 11.35 -10.05
N PHE A 49 5.23 11.00 -8.75
CA PHE A 49 4.06 11.28 -7.92
C PHE A 49 3.81 12.79 -7.81
N LYS A 50 4.85 13.57 -7.51
CA LYS A 50 4.77 15.04 -7.40
C LYS A 50 4.36 15.70 -8.72
N LEU A 51 4.83 15.19 -9.84
CA LEU A 51 4.42 15.71 -11.17
C LEU A 51 2.93 15.50 -11.42
N SER A 52 2.36 14.37 -11.04
CA SER A 52 0.92 14.13 -11.19
C SER A 52 0.10 15.12 -10.35
N GLU A 53 0.54 15.44 -9.13
CA GLU A 53 -0.06 16.48 -8.29
C GLU A 53 0.08 17.87 -8.95
N PHE A 54 1.28 18.21 -9.40
CA PHE A 54 1.57 19.52 -9.99
C PHE A 54 0.73 19.81 -11.25
N TYR A 55 0.52 18.82 -12.11
CA TYR A 55 -0.28 18.96 -13.32
C TYR A 55 -1.77 18.72 -13.09
N SER A 56 -2.19 18.35 -11.89
CA SER A 56 -3.60 18.20 -11.57
C SER A 56 -4.31 19.56 -11.55
N LEU A 57 -5.44 19.62 -12.22
CA LEU A 57 -6.32 20.80 -12.16
C LEU A 57 -7.18 20.81 -10.89
N GLN A 58 -7.20 19.70 -10.17
CA GLN A 58 -8.01 19.52 -8.97
C GLN A 58 -7.11 19.56 -7.74
N LYS A 59 -7.59 20.26 -6.70
CA LYS A 59 -6.94 20.26 -5.39
C LYS A 59 -7.50 19.12 -4.54
N ASN A 60 -6.62 18.45 -3.83
CA ASN A 60 -6.98 17.45 -2.83
C ASN A 60 -6.08 17.62 -1.60
N SER A 61 -6.66 17.59 -0.41
CA SER A 61 -5.89 17.61 0.83
C SER A 61 -5.13 16.29 1.03
N GLN A 62 -5.69 15.19 0.56
CA GLN A 62 -5.04 13.88 0.57
C GLN A 62 -4.13 13.76 -0.66
N LYS A 63 -2.82 13.64 -0.48
CA LYS A 63 -1.85 13.53 -1.59
C LYS A 63 -1.58 12.08 -1.99
N ILE A 64 -1.61 11.16 -1.03
CA ILE A 64 -1.35 9.74 -1.23
C ILE A 64 -2.27 8.90 -0.34
N TRP A 65 -2.72 7.77 -0.83
CA TRP A 65 -3.43 6.76 -0.05
C TRP A 65 -2.46 5.66 0.34
N HIS A 66 -2.37 5.41 1.65
CA HIS A 66 -1.58 4.31 2.18
C HIS A 66 -2.52 3.30 2.84
N PHE A 67 -2.49 2.07 2.37
CA PHE A 67 -3.22 0.97 2.98
C PHE A 67 -2.40 -0.31 2.97
N CYS A 68 -2.73 -1.23 3.86
CA CYS A 68 -2.15 -2.56 3.85
C CYS A 68 -3.22 -3.64 3.82
N ILE A 69 -2.83 -4.82 3.35
CA ILE A 69 -3.64 -6.03 3.39
C ILE A 69 -2.86 -7.08 4.17
N THR A 70 -3.39 -7.46 5.33
CA THR A 70 -2.80 -8.44 6.24
C THR A 70 -3.51 -9.79 6.07
N PHE A 71 -2.72 -10.87 6.05
CA PHE A 71 -3.20 -12.24 5.94
C PHE A 71 -2.93 -12.98 7.24
N ALA A 72 -3.97 -13.31 8.02
CA ALA A 72 -3.84 -13.97 9.32
C ALA A 72 -3.37 -15.42 9.23
N CYS A 73 -3.36 -16.01 8.05
CA CYS A 73 -2.78 -17.34 7.80
C CYS A 73 -1.42 -17.19 7.09
N GLN A 74 -0.48 -18.07 7.39
CA GLN A 74 0.75 -18.19 6.61
C GLN A 74 0.38 -18.60 5.18
N GLN A 75 0.43 -17.64 4.28
CA GLN A 75 0.23 -17.89 2.86
C GLN A 75 1.58 -18.05 2.17
N ASP A 76 1.60 -18.88 1.16
CA ASP A 76 2.78 -19.01 0.32
C ASP A 76 3.05 -17.68 -0.39
N PHE A 77 4.29 -17.22 -0.34
CA PHE A 77 4.78 -16.04 -1.04
C PHE A 77 4.37 -15.99 -2.52
N ASN A 78 4.38 -17.14 -3.19
CA ASN A 78 3.99 -17.26 -4.60
C ASN A 78 2.55 -16.82 -4.87
N TRP A 79 1.72 -16.75 -3.85
CA TRP A 79 0.33 -16.38 -3.94
C TRP A 79 0.08 -14.89 -3.66
N LEU A 80 0.86 -14.30 -2.77
CA LEU A 80 0.71 -12.90 -2.38
C LEU A 80 1.10 -11.93 -3.50
N LEU A 81 2.16 -12.23 -4.26
CA LEU A 81 2.61 -11.38 -5.35
C LEU A 81 1.59 -11.22 -6.49
N PRO A 82 0.97 -12.30 -7.03
CA PRO A 82 -0.10 -12.15 -8.03
C PRO A 82 -1.26 -11.29 -7.53
N MET A 83 -1.61 -11.38 -6.24
CA MET A 83 -2.63 -10.53 -5.63
C MET A 83 -2.20 -9.08 -5.59
N ALA A 84 -0.96 -8.79 -5.17
CA ALA A 84 -0.42 -7.43 -5.15
C ALA A 84 -0.45 -6.80 -6.56
N VAL A 85 -0.03 -7.56 -7.56
CA VAL A 85 -0.09 -7.16 -8.98
C VAL A 85 -1.52 -6.87 -9.42
N TRP A 86 -2.46 -7.73 -9.08
CA TRP A 86 -3.86 -7.52 -9.44
C TRP A 86 -4.43 -6.24 -8.82
N ILE A 87 -4.19 -6.01 -7.52
CA ILE A 87 -4.65 -4.80 -6.83
C ILE A 87 -3.98 -3.54 -7.41
N ALA A 88 -2.68 -3.58 -7.64
CA ALA A 88 -1.96 -2.46 -8.24
C ALA A 88 -2.48 -2.14 -9.66
N LYS A 89 -2.75 -3.16 -10.46
CA LYS A 89 -3.34 -3.01 -11.80
C LYS A 89 -4.77 -2.46 -11.77
N TYR A 90 -5.51 -2.66 -10.69
CA TYR A 90 -6.84 -2.08 -10.54
C TYR A 90 -6.78 -0.53 -10.51
N PHE A 91 -5.78 0.04 -9.86
CA PHE A 91 -5.60 1.50 -9.80
C PHE A 91 -4.82 2.06 -11.00
N SER A 92 -3.89 1.29 -11.56
CA SER A 92 -2.90 1.75 -12.54
C SER A 92 -3.45 2.33 -13.85
N PRO A 93 -4.69 2.07 -14.29
CA PRO A 93 -5.24 2.75 -15.44
C PRO A 93 -5.35 4.28 -15.29
N GLY A 94 -5.31 4.79 -14.07
CA GLY A 94 -5.41 6.22 -13.79
C GLY A 94 -4.37 6.76 -12.82
N TYR A 95 -3.86 5.93 -11.92
CA TYR A 95 -3.06 6.39 -10.78
C TYR A 95 -1.77 5.58 -10.65
N GLN A 96 -0.72 6.26 -10.19
CA GLN A 96 0.54 5.59 -9.85
C GLN A 96 0.37 4.80 -8.55
N VAL A 97 0.90 3.59 -8.54
CA VAL A 97 0.86 2.69 -7.40
C VAL A 97 2.23 2.12 -7.14
N LEU A 98 2.73 2.28 -5.92
CA LEU A 98 3.88 1.53 -5.41
C LEU A 98 3.38 0.51 -4.40
N TYR A 99 3.87 -0.72 -4.45
CA TYR A 99 3.57 -1.73 -3.44
C TYR A 99 4.82 -2.47 -3.00
N GLY A 100 4.78 -3.00 -1.79
CA GLY A 100 5.83 -3.84 -1.21
C GLY A 100 5.24 -4.90 -0.30
N LEU A 101 5.87 -6.06 -0.27
CA LEU A 101 5.51 -7.17 0.60
C LEU A 101 6.35 -7.12 1.86
N ASP A 102 5.71 -7.15 3.01
CA ASP A 102 6.35 -7.31 4.31
C ASP A 102 6.14 -8.76 4.78
N MET A 103 7.20 -9.54 4.69
CA MET A 103 7.26 -10.89 5.18
C MET A 103 7.89 -10.88 6.58
N GLU A 104 7.33 -10.17 7.55
CA GLU A 104 7.88 -10.17 8.91
C GLU A 104 8.08 -11.61 9.41
N ARG A 105 9.21 -12.16 9.02
CA ARG A 105 9.75 -13.39 9.61
C ARG A 105 10.13 -13.05 11.03
N GLY A 106 9.32 -13.50 11.98
CA GLY A 106 9.43 -13.22 13.40
C GLY A 106 10.84 -12.78 13.84
N GLY A 107 11.00 -11.53 14.17
CA GLY A 107 12.03 -11.07 15.07
C GLY A 107 13.44 -10.85 14.53
N HIS A 108 13.66 -10.62 13.26
CA HIS A 108 14.94 -10.06 12.78
C HIS A 108 14.92 -8.54 12.82
N SER A 109 15.07 -7.95 13.99
CA SER A 109 15.39 -6.52 14.07
C SER A 109 16.88 -6.35 13.76
N TYR A 110 17.22 -5.74 12.64
CA TYR A 110 18.58 -5.25 12.41
C TYR A 110 18.85 -4.13 13.40
N SER A 111 19.78 -4.38 14.34
CA SER A 111 20.37 -3.31 15.10
C SER A 111 21.20 -2.43 14.16
N PRO A 112 21.20 -1.09 14.31
CA PRO A 112 22.09 -0.17 13.57
C PRO A 112 23.57 -0.53 13.69
N THR A 113 23.95 -1.37 14.65
CA THR A 113 25.32 -1.85 14.90
C THR A 113 25.64 -3.19 14.23
N GLY A 114 24.75 -3.72 13.36
CA GLY A 114 25.03 -4.95 12.59
C GLY A 114 25.05 -6.24 13.39
N LYS A 115 24.69 -6.25 14.66
CA LYS A 115 24.62 -7.47 15.46
C LYS A 115 23.24 -8.13 15.31
N TYR A 116 23.21 -9.36 14.81
CA TYR A 116 22.04 -10.22 14.80
C TYR A 116 21.51 -10.42 16.22
N ARG A 117 20.27 -10.01 16.48
CA ARG A 117 19.54 -10.45 17.67
C ARG A 117 18.64 -11.62 17.27
N TYR A 118 18.85 -12.77 17.85
CA TYR A 118 17.93 -13.90 17.73
C TYR A 118 16.54 -13.51 18.27
N PRO A 119 15.45 -13.91 17.60
CA PRO A 119 14.11 -13.63 18.09
C PRO A 119 13.89 -14.25 19.46
N SER A 120 13.31 -13.50 20.38
CA SER A 120 12.80 -14.10 21.61
C SER A 120 11.66 -15.04 21.23
N LYS A 121 11.58 -16.23 21.85
CA LYS A 121 10.54 -17.25 21.61
C LYS A 121 9.09 -16.80 21.83
N SER A 122 8.86 -15.53 22.19
CA SER A 122 7.56 -14.94 22.49
C SER A 122 7.01 -14.00 21.41
N SER A 123 7.76 -13.68 20.35
CA SER A 123 7.19 -12.89 19.25
C SER A 123 6.34 -13.81 18.38
N LYS A 124 5.02 -13.76 18.53
CA LYS A 124 4.11 -14.21 17.49
C LYS A 124 4.52 -13.44 16.25
N GLY A 125 5.08 -14.13 15.24
CA GLY A 125 5.45 -13.51 13.97
C GLY A 125 4.23 -12.75 13.43
N ASN A 126 4.42 -11.51 13.02
CA ASN A 126 3.36 -10.77 12.38
C ASN A 126 2.98 -11.51 11.08
N ALA A 127 1.70 -11.52 10.78
CA ALA A 127 1.22 -12.10 9.54
C ALA A 127 1.80 -11.31 8.33
N PRO A 128 2.11 -11.96 7.21
CA PRO A 128 2.57 -11.26 6.03
C PRO A 128 1.54 -10.22 5.57
N HIS A 129 2.03 -9.04 5.15
CA HIS A 129 1.17 -7.97 4.67
C HIS A 129 1.74 -7.27 3.45
N LEU A 130 0.82 -6.83 2.59
CA LEU A 130 1.10 -6.06 1.40
C LEU A 130 0.82 -4.59 1.69
N HIS A 131 1.81 -3.73 1.52
CA HIS A 131 1.66 -2.29 1.60
C HIS A 131 1.45 -1.69 0.22
N PHE A 132 0.54 -0.72 0.12
CA PHE A 132 0.23 0.00 -1.10
C PHE A 132 0.27 1.51 -0.85
N GLY A 133 0.99 2.23 -1.71
CA GLY A 133 0.96 3.68 -1.81
C GLY A 133 0.34 4.05 -3.16
N VAL A 134 -0.84 4.64 -3.15
CA VAL A 134 -1.57 5.04 -4.35
C VAL A 134 -1.61 6.55 -4.44
N ASN A 135 -1.13 7.13 -5.55
CA ASN A 135 -1.21 8.56 -5.76
C ASN A 135 -2.68 8.99 -5.79
N ALA A 136 -3.02 10.04 -5.02
CA ALA A 136 -4.37 10.58 -5.05
C ALA A 136 -4.66 11.37 -6.35
N PHE A 137 -3.61 11.79 -7.06
CA PHE A 137 -3.70 12.52 -8.31
C PHE A 137 -3.45 11.60 -9.50
N SER A 138 -4.32 11.70 -10.50
CA SER A 138 -4.17 10.94 -11.72
C SER A 138 -3.02 11.49 -12.59
N TYR A 139 -2.25 10.59 -13.17
CA TYR A 139 -1.31 10.94 -14.24
C TYR A 139 -1.98 11.11 -15.61
N ARG A 140 -3.29 10.82 -15.71
CA ARG A 140 -4.08 11.06 -16.93
C ARG A 140 -4.73 12.43 -16.89
N PRO A 141 -4.64 13.21 -17.96
CA PRO A 141 -5.33 14.50 -18.05
C PRO A 141 -6.85 14.32 -17.84
N LYS A 142 -7.44 15.24 -17.10
CA LYS A 142 -8.90 15.31 -16.84
C LYS A 142 -9.49 14.15 -16.03
N ALA A 143 -8.68 13.23 -15.50
CA ALA A 143 -9.19 12.23 -14.59
C ALA A 143 -9.42 12.82 -13.19
N SER A 144 -10.39 12.25 -12.47
CA SER A 144 -10.73 12.68 -11.11
C SER A 144 -9.58 12.37 -10.13
N VAL A 145 -9.46 13.19 -9.08
CA VAL A 145 -8.64 12.83 -7.92
C VAL A 145 -9.30 11.71 -7.12
N LEU A 146 -8.51 10.88 -6.44
CA LEU A 146 -9.03 9.89 -5.51
C LEU A 146 -9.45 10.57 -4.20
N THR A 147 -10.71 11.01 -4.15
CA THR A 147 -11.30 11.50 -2.90
C THR A 147 -11.51 10.35 -1.90
N PRO A 148 -11.76 10.65 -0.59
CA PRO A 148 -12.09 9.63 0.38
C PRO A 148 -13.25 8.71 -0.04
N GLU A 149 -14.30 9.28 -0.66
CA GLU A 149 -15.46 8.54 -1.14
C GLU A 149 -15.08 7.57 -2.25
N ILE A 150 -14.36 8.05 -3.27
CA ILE A 150 -13.91 7.23 -4.40
C ILE A 150 -12.96 6.12 -3.91
N MET A 151 -12.04 6.45 -3.01
CA MET A 151 -11.12 5.46 -2.45
C MET A 151 -11.85 4.39 -1.64
N LYS A 152 -12.87 4.79 -0.87
CA LYS A 152 -13.71 3.85 -0.13
C LYS A 152 -14.43 2.87 -1.07
N ASP A 153 -14.97 3.37 -2.18
CA ASP A 153 -15.64 2.53 -3.18
C ASP A 153 -14.65 1.57 -3.86
N CYS A 154 -13.45 2.04 -4.20
CA CYS A 154 -12.38 1.20 -4.74
C CYS A 154 -12.01 0.07 -3.78
N LEU A 155 -11.80 0.38 -2.52
CA LEU A 155 -11.41 -0.62 -1.51
C LEU A 155 -12.56 -1.58 -1.19
N LYS A 156 -13.80 -1.11 -1.23
CA LYS A 156 -14.99 -1.97 -1.11
C LYS A 156 -15.05 -2.97 -2.26
N HIS A 157 -14.80 -2.53 -3.49
CA HIS A 157 -14.71 -3.43 -4.64
C HIS A 157 -13.61 -4.50 -4.47
N ILE A 158 -12.43 -4.10 -3.98
CA ILE A 158 -11.34 -5.02 -3.68
C ILE A 158 -11.75 -6.02 -2.59
N GLN A 159 -12.41 -5.55 -1.51
CA GLN A 159 -12.94 -6.40 -0.45
C GLN A 159 -13.92 -7.45 -0.99
N ASP A 160 -14.87 -7.04 -1.82
CA ASP A 160 -15.88 -7.94 -2.39
C ASP A 160 -15.23 -9.00 -3.31
N LYS A 161 -14.23 -8.61 -4.10
CA LYS A 161 -13.45 -9.54 -4.92
C LYS A 161 -12.66 -10.53 -4.10
N LEU A 162 -11.97 -10.07 -3.05
CA LEU A 162 -11.24 -10.96 -2.14
C LEU A 162 -12.19 -11.93 -1.42
N SER A 163 -13.36 -11.46 -0.98
CA SER A 163 -14.38 -12.32 -0.37
C SER A 163 -14.89 -13.40 -1.33
N ALA A 164 -15.04 -13.07 -2.60
CA ALA A 164 -15.44 -14.04 -3.64
C ALA A 164 -14.32 -15.05 -3.96
N MET A 165 -13.05 -14.62 -3.94
CA MET A 165 -11.89 -15.49 -4.18
C MET A 165 -11.62 -16.41 -2.99
N TYR A 166 -11.94 -15.99 -1.78
CA TYR A 166 -11.68 -16.70 -0.51
C TYR A 166 -12.94 -16.85 0.32
N PRO A 167 -13.90 -17.69 -0.11
CA PRO A 167 -15.21 -17.81 0.54
C PRO A 167 -15.14 -18.38 1.97
N ASN A 168 -14.03 -19.01 2.34
CA ASN A 168 -13.79 -19.55 3.69
C ASN A 168 -13.04 -18.58 4.63
N MET A 169 -12.78 -17.35 4.17
CA MET A 169 -12.08 -16.31 4.94
C MET A 169 -13.01 -15.13 5.17
N THR A 170 -12.91 -14.50 6.34
CA THR A 170 -13.53 -13.21 6.58
C THR A 170 -12.64 -12.11 6.02
N VAL A 171 -13.17 -11.27 5.14
CA VAL A 171 -12.45 -10.10 4.61
C VAL A 171 -13.02 -8.85 5.23
N THR A 172 -12.21 -8.12 5.99
CA THR A 172 -12.62 -6.88 6.67
C THR A 172 -11.95 -5.66 6.04
N LEU A 173 -12.67 -4.54 5.98
CA LEU A 173 -12.15 -3.24 5.58
C LEU A 173 -12.28 -2.27 6.75
N GLN A 174 -11.16 -1.68 7.16
CA GLN A 174 -11.09 -0.77 8.30
C GLN A 174 -10.37 0.52 7.89
N PHE A 175 -10.97 1.65 8.22
CA PHE A 175 -10.31 2.95 8.17
C PHE A 175 -9.83 3.28 9.58
N GLN A 176 -8.53 3.46 9.76
CA GLN A 176 -8.00 3.89 11.03
C GLN A 176 -8.43 5.34 11.25
N GLY A 177 -9.35 5.56 12.18
CA GLY A 177 -9.76 6.92 12.55
C GLY A 177 -8.61 7.67 13.23
N LYS A 178 -8.56 9.00 13.05
CA LYS A 178 -7.62 9.85 13.81
C LYS A 178 -7.80 9.54 15.29
N LYS A 179 -6.73 9.07 15.93
CA LYS A 179 -6.68 9.06 17.40
C LYS A 179 -6.67 10.53 17.81
N GLY A 180 -7.83 11.00 18.30
CA GLY A 180 -7.97 12.32 18.91
C GLY A 180 -7.08 12.49 20.12
#